data_6a2f4347752651395ade065244032453
#
_entry.id   6a2f4347752651395ade065244032453
#
_cell.length_a   1.000
_cell.length_b   1.000
_cell.length_c   1.000
_cell.angle_alpha   90.00
_cell.angle_beta   90.00
_cell.angle_gamma   90.00
#
_symmetry.space_group_name_H-M   'P 1'
#
loop_
_entity.id
_entity.type
_entity.pdbx_description
1 polymer ?
#
loop_
_entity_poly.entity_id
_entity_poly.type
_entity_poly.pdbx_seq_one_letter_code
_entity_poly.pdbx_strand_id
1 'polypeptide(L)'
;HDLDRISFPLKYTTTSRDHRFVPLNSTKESSISEILRDSEVGRDYGSLLGQSAKVPIITDAKGQTISFPPIINAALTTVTTKTKNILVEVTGIDKQSAEDMLSVIVAILQGAGFQFSQLKVSGSKNSTPNFATRTITFDTDPVNKILGLSISGSILVSCLKKCRLDAVMKGKKIQCTIP
;
A
#
# COMPACT_ATOMS: atom_id res chain seq x y z
N HIS A 1 0.17 -6.13 -10.39
CA HIS A 1 1.12 -6.68 -11.38
C HIS A 1 1.10 -8.20 -11.39
N ASP A 2 1.24 -8.81 -12.55
CA ASP A 2 1.51 -10.24 -12.71
C ASP A 2 2.94 -10.56 -12.22
N LEU A 3 3.04 -11.18 -11.04
CA LEU A 3 4.31 -11.44 -10.36
C LEU A 3 5.21 -12.40 -11.16
N ASP A 4 4.62 -13.34 -11.91
CA ASP A 4 5.37 -14.35 -12.66
C ASP A 4 6.14 -13.74 -13.86
N ARG A 5 5.86 -12.49 -14.20
CA ARG A 5 6.55 -11.73 -15.25
C ARG A 5 7.65 -10.81 -14.73
N ILE A 6 7.90 -10.80 -13.43
CA ILE A 6 8.84 -9.89 -12.76
C ILE A 6 10.10 -10.65 -12.34
N SER A 7 11.25 -10.06 -12.61
CA SER A 7 12.56 -10.58 -12.15
C SER A 7 13.06 -9.76 -10.98
N PHE A 8 13.23 -10.37 -9.81
CA PHE A 8 13.77 -9.69 -8.62
C PHE A 8 15.30 -9.56 -8.64
N PRO A 9 15.86 -8.54 -7.99
CA PRO A 9 15.20 -7.50 -7.21
C PRO A 9 14.56 -6.40 -8.06
N LEU A 10 13.50 -5.78 -7.51
CA LEU A 10 12.98 -4.53 -8.05
C LEU A 10 13.84 -3.35 -7.61
N LYS A 11 13.94 -2.33 -8.48
CA LYS A 11 14.62 -1.07 -8.20
C LYS A 11 13.66 0.10 -8.34
N TYR A 12 13.46 0.84 -7.26
CA TYR A 12 12.82 2.15 -7.30
C TYR A 12 13.91 3.21 -7.46
N THR A 13 13.90 3.91 -8.57
CA THR A 13 14.92 4.90 -8.94
C THR A 13 14.32 6.06 -9.72
N THR A 14 15.15 6.88 -10.33
CA THR A 14 14.71 7.97 -11.21
C THR A 14 15.26 7.79 -12.62
N THR A 15 14.48 8.26 -13.61
CA THR A 15 14.86 8.28 -15.03
C THR A 15 14.54 9.62 -15.69
N SER A 16 14.99 9.83 -16.92
CA SER A 16 14.62 11.02 -17.70
C SER A 16 13.19 10.88 -18.25
N ARG A 17 12.59 12.00 -18.66
CA ARG A 17 11.29 12.02 -19.32
C ARG A 17 11.29 11.42 -20.72
N ASP A 18 12.46 11.13 -21.29
CA ASP A 18 12.60 10.46 -22.59
C ASP A 18 12.60 8.94 -22.49
N HIS A 19 12.64 8.40 -21.26
CA HIS A 19 12.54 6.96 -21.03
C HIS A 19 11.26 6.39 -21.65
N ARG A 20 11.40 5.27 -22.35
CA ARG A 20 10.31 4.67 -23.12
C ARG A 20 9.94 3.30 -22.57
N PHE A 21 8.65 3.00 -22.59
CA PHE A 21 8.09 1.68 -22.29
C PHE A 21 6.69 1.57 -22.88
N VAL A 22 6.10 0.39 -22.88
CA VAL A 22 4.71 0.17 -23.28
C VAL A 22 3.82 0.35 -22.06
N PRO A 23 3.01 1.43 -21.96
CA PRO A 23 2.13 1.66 -20.81
C PRO A 23 0.95 0.68 -20.81
N LEU A 24 0.36 0.47 -19.63
CA LEU A 24 -0.81 -0.36 -19.45
C LEU A 24 -1.93 0.05 -20.42
N ASN A 25 -2.63 -0.93 -20.95
CA ASN A 25 -3.69 -0.78 -21.98
C ASN A 25 -3.19 -0.23 -23.33
N SER A 26 -1.89 -0.27 -23.60
CA SER A 26 -1.31 0.07 -24.87
C SER A 26 -0.52 -1.11 -25.44
N THR A 27 -0.34 -1.10 -26.76
CA THR A 27 0.57 -1.99 -27.50
C THR A 27 1.76 -1.22 -28.06
N LYS A 28 1.72 0.12 -27.98
CA LYS A 28 2.74 1.01 -28.53
C LYS A 28 3.64 1.55 -27.43
N GLU A 29 4.93 1.52 -27.68
CA GLU A 29 5.92 2.16 -26.80
C GLU A 29 5.77 3.68 -26.85
N SER A 30 5.79 4.30 -25.67
CA SER A 30 5.69 5.76 -25.51
C SER A 30 6.75 6.25 -24.54
N SER A 31 7.24 7.47 -24.73
CA SER A 31 8.09 8.15 -23.77
C SER A 31 7.23 8.64 -22.59
N ILE A 32 7.87 8.86 -21.44
CA ILE A 32 7.21 9.45 -20.26
C ILE A 32 6.61 10.83 -20.63
N SER A 33 7.30 11.65 -21.43
CA SER A 33 6.77 12.92 -21.92
C SER A 33 5.48 12.75 -22.73
N GLU A 34 5.43 11.76 -23.63
CA GLU A 34 4.23 11.44 -24.41
C GLU A 34 3.09 10.94 -23.50
N ILE A 35 3.39 10.05 -22.54
CA ILE A 35 2.40 9.53 -21.59
C ILE A 35 1.77 10.67 -20.77
N LEU A 36 2.59 11.58 -20.25
CA LEU A 36 2.10 12.72 -19.45
C LEU A 36 1.24 13.69 -20.25
N ARG A 37 1.54 13.89 -21.53
CA ARG A 37 0.80 14.79 -22.41
C ARG A 37 -0.48 14.15 -22.95
N ASP A 38 -0.40 12.91 -23.40
CA ASP A 38 -1.40 12.31 -24.29
C ASP A 38 -2.38 11.38 -23.57
N SER A 39 -1.99 10.82 -22.40
CA SER A 39 -2.89 9.95 -21.63
C SER A 39 -3.75 10.73 -20.62
N GLU A 40 -4.93 10.20 -20.31
CA GLU A 40 -5.82 10.74 -19.30
C GLU A 40 -5.14 10.78 -17.93
N VAL A 41 -4.58 9.64 -17.47
CA VAL A 41 -3.85 9.54 -16.20
C VAL A 41 -2.64 10.47 -16.14
N GLY A 42 -1.98 10.72 -17.26
CA GLY A 42 -0.87 11.67 -17.35
C GLY A 42 -1.32 13.11 -17.10
N ARG A 43 -2.46 13.50 -17.66
CA ARG A 43 -3.05 14.83 -17.42
C ARG A 43 -3.56 15.00 -15.99
N ASP A 44 -4.19 13.97 -15.44
CA ASP A 44 -4.81 14.03 -14.12
C ASP A 44 -3.76 14.06 -12.99
N TYR A 45 -2.72 13.24 -13.11
CA TYR A 45 -1.75 13.03 -12.02
C TYR A 45 -0.36 13.59 -12.33
N GLY A 46 -0.09 14.04 -13.53
CA GLY A 46 1.24 14.53 -13.94
C GLY A 46 1.75 15.72 -13.12
N SER A 47 0.84 16.54 -12.58
CA SER A 47 1.17 17.66 -11.70
C SER A 47 1.90 17.24 -10.42
N LEU A 48 1.67 16.01 -9.93
CA LEU A 48 2.34 15.45 -8.75
C LEU A 48 3.85 15.28 -8.95
N LEU A 49 4.32 15.20 -10.19
CA LEU A 49 5.75 15.07 -10.52
C LEU A 49 6.47 16.42 -10.58
N GLY A 50 5.76 17.53 -10.52
CA GLY A 50 6.31 18.85 -10.65
C GLY A 50 7.08 19.07 -11.97
N GLN A 51 8.02 20.01 -11.97
CA GLN A 51 8.86 20.36 -13.14
C GLN A 51 10.19 19.60 -13.17
N SER A 52 10.35 18.56 -12.35
CA SER A 52 11.61 17.80 -12.31
C SER A 52 11.93 17.17 -13.67
N ALA A 53 13.19 17.28 -14.11
CA ALA A 53 13.68 16.59 -15.28
C ALA A 53 13.80 15.08 -15.08
N LYS A 54 13.93 14.65 -13.80
CA LYS A 54 13.96 13.24 -13.42
C LYS A 54 12.66 12.88 -12.70
N VAL A 55 12.12 11.73 -13.06
CA VAL A 55 10.86 11.20 -12.53
C VAL A 55 11.07 9.79 -11.99
N PRO A 56 10.24 9.36 -11.01
CA PRO A 56 10.36 8.03 -10.44
C PRO A 56 10.05 6.94 -11.46
N ILE A 57 10.70 5.80 -11.32
CA ILE A 57 10.48 4.61 -12.13
C ILE A 57 10.76 3.36 -11.29
N ILE A 58 9.99 2.30 -11.51
CA ILE A 58 10.28 0.98 -10.97
C ILE A 58 10.70 0.08 -12.11
N THR A 59 11.86 -0.54 -11.96
CA THR A 59 12.38 -1.53 -12.92
C THR A 59 12.68 -2.85 -12.23
N ASP A 60 12.66 -3.92 -12.98
CA ASP A 60 13.08 -5.24 -12.53
C ASP A 60 14.59 -5.47 -12.68
N ALA A 61 15.08 -6.67 -12.30
CA ALA A 61 16.48 -7.03 -12.41
C ALA A 61 17.00 -7.08 -13.85
N LYS A 62 16.13 -7.22 -14.85
CA LYS A 62 16.45 -7.18 -16.28
C LYS A 62 16.43 -5.77 -16.86
N GLY A 63 16.13 -4.76 -16.03
CA GLY A 63 16.01 -3.37 -16.47
C GLY A 63 14.68 -3.06 -17.17
N GLN A 64 13.71 -3.98 -17.14
CA GLN A 64 12.39 -3.77 -17.72
C GLN A 64 11.55 -2.87 -16.81
N THR A 65 10.83 -1.92 -17.40
CA THR A 65 9.92 -1.05 -16.65
C THR A 65 8.72 -1.84 -16.14
N ILE A 66 8.47 -1.73 -14.84
CA ILE A 66 7.31 -2.32 -14.16
C ILE A 66 6.23 -1.27 -13.95
N SER A 67 6.62 -0.09 -13.46
CA SER A 67 5.71 0.99 -13.13
C SER A 67 6.37 2.36 -13.30
N PHE A 68 5.57 3.35 -13.68
CA PHE A 68 5.89 4.77 -13.65
C PHE A 68 5.00 5.44 -12.59
N PRO A 69 5.39 5.35 -11.30
CA PRO A 69 4.59 5.91 -10.21
C PRO A 69 4.57 7.46 -10.23
N PRO A 70 3.47 8.10 -9.87
CA PRO A 70 2.17 7.53 -9.52
C PRO A 70 1.22 7.43 -10.72
N ILE A 71 1.73 7.41 -11.94
CA ILE A 71 0.97 7.65 -13.17
C ILE A 71 0.39 6.35 -13.76
N ILE A 72 1.25 5.39 -14.14
CA ILE A 72 0.79 4.21 -14.88
C ILE A 72 1.76 3.03 -14.78
N ASN A 73 1.22 1.83 -14.74
CA ASN A 73 1.98 0.59 -14.81
C ASN A 73 2.40 0.27 -16.25
N ALA A 74 3.41 -0.57 -16.43
CA ALA A 74 3.77 -1.10 -17.73
C ALA A 74 2.85 -2.26 -18.15
N ALA A 75 2.59 -2.39 -19.45
CA ALA A 75 1.83 -3.48 -20.04
C ALA A 75 2.46 -4.86 -19.80
N LEU A 76 3.79 -4.91 -19.61
CA LEU A 76 4.53 -6.14 -19.34
C LEU A 76 3.92 -6.97 -18.20
N THR A 77 3.46 -6.32 -17.15
CA THR A 77 2.95 -6.97 -15.94
C THR A 77 1.43 -6.91 -15.82
N THR A 78 0.73 -6.79 -16.95
CA THR A 78 -0.74 -6.78 -16.98
C THR A 78 -1.29 -8.06 -16.36
N VAL A 79 -2.17 -7.89 -15.38
CA VAL A 79 -2.91 -9.00 -14.75
C VAL A 79 -4.00 -9.49 -15.71
N THR A 80 -4.12 -10.80 -15.83
CA THR A 80 -5.09 -11.47 -16.68
C THR A 80 -5.85 -12.54 -15.88
N THR A 81 -6.86 -13.14 -16.46
CA THR A 81 -7.60 -14.28 -15.87
C THR A 81 -6.70 -15.53 -15.65
N LYS A 82 -5.51 -15.55 -16.23
CA LYS A 82 -4.52 -16.64 -16.06
C LYS A 82 -3.47 -16.35 -14.99
N THR A 83 -3.40 -15.11 -14.49
CA THR A 83 -2.46 -14.71 -13.45
C THR A 83 -2.80 -15.41 -12.13
N LYS A 84 -1.82 -16.07 -11.54
CA LYS A 84 -1.97 -16.79 -10.27
C LYS A 84 -1.28 -16.06 -9.11
N ASN A 85 -0.19 -15.40 -9.38
CA ASN A 85 0.61 -14.69 -8.40
C ASN A 85 0.61 -13.19 -8.73
N ILE A 86 0.34 -12.35 -7.74
CA ILE A 86 0.27 -10.90 -7.93
C ILE A 86 1.27 -10.17 -7.02
N LEU A 87 1.89 -9.14 -7.56
CA LEU A 87 2.58 -8.12 -6.79
C LEU A 87 1.62 -6.93 -6.62
N VAL A 88 1.39 -6.54 -5.38
CA VAL A 88 0.61 -5.35 -5.05
C VAL A 88 1.55 -4.18 -4.82
N GLU A 89 1.37 -3.11 -5.57
CA GLU A 89 2.04 -1.83 -5.40
C GLU A 89 1.02 -0.79 -4.94
N VAL A 90 1.35 -0.04 -3.90
CA VAL A 90 0.55 1.09 -3.45
C VAL A 90 1.42 2.34 -3.49
N THR A 91 0.98 3.33 -4.22
CA THR A 91 1.61 4.65 -4.32
C THR A 91 0.83 5.67 -3.51
N GLY A 92 1.54 6.57 -2.83
CA GLY A 92 0.95 7.64 -2.04
C GLY A 92 1.93 8.77 -1.79
N ILE A 93 1.42 9.94 -1.48
CA ILE A 93 2.21 11.12 -1.09
C ILE A 93 2.56 11.11 0.40
N ASP A 94 1.84 10.32 1.19
CA ASP A 94 2.10 10.08 2.61
C ASP A 94 2.46 8.61 2.82
N LYS A 95 3.63 8.38 3.43
CA LYS A 95 4.17 7.04 3.61
C LYS A 95 3.30 6.17 4.51
N GLN A 96 2.81 6.74 5.63
CA GLN A 96 2.01 5.97 6.59
C GLN A 96 0.68 5.54 5.97
N SER A 97 0.02 6.45 5.27
CA SER A 97 -1.23 6.16 4.56
C SER A 97 -1.06 5.07 3.49
N ALA A 98 0.07 5.08 2.76
CA ALA A 98 0.37 4.04 1.77
C ALA A 98 0.63 2.67 2.42
N GLU A 99 1.36 2.64 3.54
CA GLU A 99 1.62 1.41 4.32
C GLU A 99 0.33 0.85 4.93
N ASP A 100 -0.52 1.71 5.49
CA ASP A 100 -1.82 1.30 6.05
C ASP A 100 -2.75 0.76 4.96
N MET A 101 -2.83 1.42 3.81
CA MET A 101 -3.62 0.96 2.66
C MET A 101 -3.14 -0.39 2.15
N LEU A 102 -1.83 -0.59 2.01
CA LEU A 102 -1.27 -1.87 1.60
C LEU A 102 -1.65 -2.97 2.60
N SER A 103 -1.57 -2.70 3.89
CA SER A 103 -1.94 -3.66 4.94
C SER A 103 -3.43 -4.02 4.87
N VAL A 104 -4.31 -3.06 4.63
CA VAL A 104 -5.75 -3.28 4.43
C VAL A 104 -6.01 -4.14 3.20
N ILE A 105 -5.40 -3.83 2.06
CA ILE A 105 -5.56 -4.60 0.82
C ILE A 105 -5.12 -6.05 1.02
N VAL A 106 -3.96 -6.27 1.64
CA VAL A 106 -3.43 -7.62 1.88
C VAL A 106 -4.32 -8.39 2.87
N ALA A 107 -4.84 -7.73 3.91
CA ALA A 107 -5.78 -8.36 4.84
C ALA A 107 -7.09 -8.80 4.16
N ILE A 108 -7.60 -7.99 3.23
CA ILE A 108 -8.78 -8.34 2.41
C ILE A 108 -8.47 -9.56 1.52
N LEU A 109 -7.34 -9.55 0.82
CA LEU A 109 -6.93 -10.66 -0.04
C LEU A 109 -6.72 -11.95 0.77
N GLN A 110 -6.10 -11.86 1.95
CA GLN A 110 -5.93 -12.99 2.86
C GLN A 110 -7.30 -13.54 3.33
N GLY A 111 -8.25 -12.65 3.64
CA GLY A 111 -9.62 -13.03 3.96
C GLY A 111 -10.33 -13.74 2.80
N ALA A 112 -9.95 -13.45 1.56
CA ALA A 112 -10.42 -14.14 0.35
C ALA A 112 -9.65 -15.44 0.03
N GLY A 113 -8.72 -15.87 0.89
CA GLY A 113 -7.98 -17.13 0.75
C GLY A 113 -6.63 -17.01 0.03
N PHE A 114 -6.16 -15.81 -0.27
CA PHE A 114 -4.81 -15.62 -0.82
C PHE A 114 -3.75 -15.82 0.27
N GLN A 115 -2.63 -16.42 -0.12
CA GLN A 115 -1.41 -16.41 0.68
C GLN A 115 -0.58 -15.20 0.28
N PHE A 116 0.11 -14.60 1.24
CA PHE A 116 0.98 -13.47 0.96
C PHE A 116 2.40 -13.70 1.45
N SER A 117 3.34 -13.04 0.81
CA SER A 117 4.73 -12.95 1.22
C SER A 117 5.13 -11.50 1.41
N GLN A 118 5.87 -11.22 2.49
CA GLN A 118 6.41 -9.90 2.72
C GLN A 118 7.62 -9.64 1.82
N LEU A 119 7.76 -8.40 1.36
CA LEU A 119 8.94 -7.94 0.66
C LEU A 119 9.89 -7.22 1.62
N LYS A 120 11.17 -7.54 1.49
CA LYS A 120 12.23 -6.82 2.19
C LYS A 120 12.69 -5.64 1.34
N VAL A 121 12.57 -4.45 1.87
CA VAL A 121 13.00 -3.21 1.21
C VAL A 121 14.39 -2.86 1.72
N SER A 122 15.37 -2.75 0.81
CA SER A 122 16.74 -2.33 1.15
C SER A 122 16.73 -0.92 1.74
N GLY A 123 17.40 -0.73 2.87
CA GLY A 123 17.40 0.54 3.62
C GLY A 123 16.22 0.71 4.58
N SER A 124 15.24 -0.19 4.57
CA SER A 124 14.17 -0.23 5.58
C SER A 124 14.47 -1.25 6.66
N LYS A 125 14.10 -0.93 7.90
CA LYS A 125 14.16 -1.90 9.01
C LYS A 125 13.01 -2.90 8.97
N ASN A 126 11.90 -2.54 8.35
CA ASN A 126 10.67 -3.32 8.31
C ASN A 126 10.45 -3.93 6.92
N SER A 127 9.90 -5.12 6.91
CA SER A 127 9.32 -5.72 5.71
C SER A 127 7.94 -5.10 5.42
N THR A 128 7.48 -5.19 4.18
CA THR A 128 6.18 -4.68 3.76
C THR A 128 5.31 -5.81 3.21
N PRO A 129 4.00 -5.91 3.52
CA PRO A 129 3.25 -5.03 4.43
C PRO A 129 3.67 -5.17 5.89
N ASN A 130 3.43 -4.12 6.70
CA ASN A 130 3.73 -4.13 8.13
C ASN A 130 2.43 -4.42 8.89
N PHE A 131 2.36 -5.60 9.52
CA PHE A 131 1.24 -5.99 10.39
C PHE A 131 1.58 -5.89 11.88
N ALA A 132 2.57 -5.08 12.23
CA ALA A 132 2.89 -4.87 13.63
C ALA A 132 1.70 -4.23 14.35
N THR A 133 1.18 -4.92 15.33
CA THR A 133 0.12 -4.40 16.20
C THR A 133 0.70 -3.37 17.16
N ARG A 134 -0.10 -2.42 17.55
CA ARG A 134 0.23 -1.46 18.61
C ARG A 134 -0.78 -1.56 19.75
N THR A 135 -0.32 -1.23 20.94
CA THR A 135 -1.13 -1.28 22.13
C THR A 135 -1.43 0.14 22.61
N ILE A 136 -2.69 0.42 22.87
CA ILE A 136 -3.13 1.64 23.55
C ILE A 136 -3.67 1.32 24.91
N THR A 137 -3.50 2.24 25.86
CA THR A 137 -4.04 2.11 27.23
C THR A 137 -4.79 3.37 27.57
N PHE A 138 -6.02 3.22 28.07
CA PHE A 138 -6.88 4.35 28.38
C PHE A 138 -7.78 4.06 29.60
N ASP A 139 -8.28 5.13 30.18
CA ASP A 139 -9.21 5.07 31.31
C ASP A 139 -10.67 5.00 30.83
N THR A 140 -11.57 4.47 31.66
CA THR A 140 -13.00 4.36 31.33
C THR A 140 -13.73 5.71 31.38
N ASP A 141 -13.28 6.62 32.26
CA ASP A 141 -13.98 7.88 32.51
C ASP A 141 -14.07 8.80 31.30
N PRO A 142 -12.98 9.04 30.51
CA PRO A 142 -13.05 9.82 29.29
C PRO A 142 -14.01 9.21 28.26
N VAL A 143 -14.05 7.88 28.15
CA VAL A 143 -14.97 7.18 27.23
C VAL A 143 -16.42 7.41 27.65
N ASN A 144 -16.73 7.22 28.94
CA ASN A 144 -18.05 7.45 29.48
C ASN A 144 -18.51 8.90 29.28
N LYS A 145 -17.60 9.86 29.50
CA LYS A 145 -17.89 11.29 29.30
C LYS A 145 -18.23 11.61 27.83
N ILE A 146 -17.49 11.04 26.88
CA ILE A 146 -17.75 11.25 25.44
C ILE A 146 -19.07 10.61 25.02
N LEU A 147 -19.37 9.41 25.53
CA LEU A 147 -20.59 8.67 25.19
C LEU A 147 -21.83 9.15 25.94
N GLY A 148 -21.68 9.95 27.00
CA GLY A 148 -22.77 10.32 27.89
C GLY A 148 -23.33 9.14 28.68
N LEU A 149 -22.51 8.12 28.97
CA LEU A 149 -22.91 6.86 29.61
C LEU A 149 -22.12 6.61 30.89
N SER A 150 -22.55 5.62 31.67
CA SER A 150 -21.86 5.13 32.87
C SER A 150 -21.68 3.62 32.77
N ILE A 151 -20.83 3.18 31.84
CA ILE A 151 -20.57 1.75 31.62
C ILE A 151 -19.25 1.32 32.28
N SER A 152 -19.24 0.09 32.77
CA SER A 152 -18.05 -0.47 33.42
C SER A 152 -16.95 -0.82 32.41
N GLY A 153 -15.71 -0.89 32.89
CA GLY A 153 -14.59 -1.31 32.05
C GLY A 153 -14.76 -2.71 31.47
N SER A 154 -15.42 -3.63 32.20
CA SER A 154 -15.71 -4.98 31.68
C SER A 154 -16.68 -4.95 30.48
N ILE A 155 -17.68 -4.07 30.49
CA ILE A 155 -18.60 -3.88 29.38
C ILE A 155 -17.85 -3.27 28.19
N LEU A 156 -16.98 -2.25 28.40
CA LEU A 156 -16.17 -1.67 27.36
C LEU A 156 -15.26 -2.72 26.71
N VAL A 157 -14.58 -3.55 27.50
CA VAL A 157 -13.77 -4.67 26.98
C VAL A 157 -14.61 -5.61 26.14
N SER A 158 -15.83 -5.96 26.58
CA SER A 158 -16.74 -6.80 25.80
C SER A 158 -17.11 -6.17 24.46
N CYS A 159 -17.41 -4.86 24.45
CA CYS A 159 -17.70 -4.13 23.21
C CYS A 159 -16.51 -4.12 22.24
N LEU A 160 -15.30 -3.85 22.74
CA LEU A 160 -14.08 -3.87 21.94
C LEU A 160 -13.84 -5.25 21.31
N LYS A 161 -14.02 -6.33 22.09
CA LYS A 161 -13.92 -7.71 21.60
C LYS A 161 -14.96 -8.03 20.50
N LYS A 162 -16.18 -7.51 20.62
CA LYS A 162 -17.18 -7.63 19.53
C LYS A 162 -16.73 -6.94 18.25
N CYS A 163 -15.92 -5.88 18.36
CA CYS A 163 -15.27 -5.22 17.23
C CYS A 163 -13.98 -5.93 16.76
N ARG A 164 -13.73 -7.15 17.25
CA ARG A 164 -12.52 -7.95 16.94
C ARG A 164 -11.21 -7.31 17.39
N LEU A 165 -11.27 -6.40 18.35
CA LEU A 165 -10.09 -5.84 18.99
C LEU A 165 -9.74 -6.69 20.22
N ASP A 166 -8.45 -6.97 20.41
CA ASP A 166 -8.00 -7.64 21.63
C ASP A 166 -7.88 -6.62 22.76
N ALA A 167 -8.70 -6.79 23.80
CA ALA A 167 -8.78 -5.86 24.91
C ALA A 167 -8.85 -6.59 26.25
N VAL A 168 -8.15 -6.05 27.25
CA VAL A 168 -8.13 -6.58 28.62
C VAL A 168 -8.11 -5.46 29.65
N MET A 169 -8.64 -5.75 30.87
CA MET A 169 -8.45 -4.86 32.01
C MET A 169 -7.00 -4.97 32.54
N LYS A 170 -6.36 -3.84 32.78
CA LYS A 170 -5.09 -3.68 33.46
C LYS A 170 -5.28 -2.75 34.65
N GLY A 171 -5.65 -3.31 35.80
CA GLY A 171 -6.10 -2.53 36.97
C GLY A 171 -7.34 -1.71 36.62
N LYS A 172 -7.26 -0.37 36.73
CA LYS A 172 -8.37 0.54 36.39
C LYS A 172 -8.43 0.95 34.93
N LYS A 173 -7.42 0.57 34.15
CA LYS A 173 -7.29 0.95 32.73
C LYS A 173 -7.65 -0.21 31.82
N ILE A 174 -8.02 0.13 30.59
CA ILE A 174 -8.20 -0.84 29.50
C ILE A 174 -6.96 -0.78 28.62
N GLN A 175 -6.36 -1.93 28.39
CA GLN A 175 -5.32 -2.11 27.37
C GLN A 175 -5.96 -2.76 26.16
N CYS A 176 -5.80 -2.13 25.00
CA CYS A 176 -6.36 -2.60 23.74
C CYS A 176 -5.25 -2.72 22.69
N THR A 177 -5.18 -3.88 22.06
CA THR A 177 -4.29 -4.11 20.91
C THR A 177 -5.04 -3.76 19.64
N ILE A 178 -4.46 -2.92 18.84
CA ILE A 178 -5.00 -2.45 17.56
C ILE A 178 -4.06 -2.84 16.43
N PRO A 179 -4.59 -3.10 15.21
CA PRO A 179 -3.79 -3.37 14.02
C PRO A 179 -2.81 -2.27 13.71
#